data_7eefb0605db80369aaafd823cfe56cf5
#
_entry.id   7eefb0605db80369aaafd823cfe56cf5
#
_cell.length_a   1.000
_cell.length_b   1.000
_cell.length_c   1.000
_cell.angle_alpha   90.00
_cell.angle_beta   90.00
_cell.angle_gamma   90.00
#
_symmetry.space_group_name_H-M   'P 1'
#
loop_
_entity.id
_entity.type
_entity.pdbx_description
1 polymer ?
#
loop_
_entity_poly.entity_id
_entity_poly.type
_entity_poly.pdbx_seq_one_letter_code
_entity_poly.pdbx_strand_id
1 'polypeptide(L)'
;VRACGLNGFVLMGHSMGGRNSYVWASRHPGTLSALVIVDVGPDTERRGRERIQRFQQLPDELDSFEEFARRVQEYTGRSQEQVVGALKYSIRQRSDGKWTWKYDKTIRTPGRRDSDMTPEQMWECVGRIDCPTLVVRGDRSDIFREETMGRMRETIADCVTVTVAGAGHLVQGDNPVDFVAAVQDLLHRVY
;
A
#
# COMPACT_ATOMS: atom_id res chain seq x y z
N VAL A 1 1.21 12.84 -14.07
CA VAL A 1 1.71 14.08 -13.47
C VAL A 1 1.83 15.16 -14.53
N ARG A 2 2.75 15.05 -15.51
CA ARG A 2 2.94 16.07 -16.57
C ARG A 2 1.67 16.37 -17.36
N ALA A 3 0.94 15.33 -17.79
CA ALA A 3 -0.33 15.48 -18.55
C ALA A 3 -1.44 16.19 -17.76
N CYS A 4 -1.38 16.17 -16.42
CA CYS A 4 -2.35 16.84 -15.55
C CYS A 4 -1.85 18.20 -15.02
N GLY A 5 -0.67 18.65 -15.42
CA GLY A 5 -0.07 19.89 -14.93
C GLY A 5 0.23 19.93 -13.42
N LEU A 6 0.35 18.76 -12.77
CA LEU A 6 0.57 18.68 -11.33
C LEU A 6 2.03 19.00 -10.98
N ASN A 7 2.21 19.91 -10.03
CA ASN A 7 3.48 20.27 -9.43
C ASN A 7 3.25 20.66 -7.97
N GLY A 8 4.19 20.34 -7.08
CA GLY A 8 4.05 20.65 -5.66
C GLY A 8 2.85 19.93 -5.00
N PHE A 9 2.66 18.66 -5.28
CA PHE A 9 1.57 17.86 -4.72
C PHE A 9 2.06 16.83 -3.70
N VAL A 10 1.16 16.35 -2.87
CA VAL A 10 1.41 15.23 -1.97
C VAL A 10 1.11 13.91 -2.69
N LEU A 11 2.09 13.00 -2.74
CA LEU A 11 1.92 11.66 -3.28
C LEU A 11 1.75 10.67 -2.15
N MET A 12 0.65 9.93 -2.14
CA MET A 12 0.41 8.86 -1.15
C MET A 12 0.28 7.52 -1.85
N GLY A 13 0.97 6.52 -1.33
CA GLY A 13 0.87 5.16 -1.84
C GLY A 13 0.88 4.10 -0.74
N HIS A 14 0.02 3.10 -0.89
CA HIS A 14 -0.07 1.93 -0.02
C HIS A 14 0.50 0.69 -0.73
N SER A 15 1.29 -0.11 -0.01
CA SER A 15 1.80 -1.40 -0.50
C SER A 15 2.53 -1.23 -1.85
N MET A 16 2.11 -1.91 -2.90
CA MET A 16 2.65 -1.74 -4.26
C MET A 16 2.61 -0.27 -4.73
N GLY A 17 1.53 0.46 -4.39
CA GLY A 17 1.42 1.89 -4.65
C GLY A 17 2.49 2.70 -3.91
N GLY A 18 2.80 2.35 -2.66
CA GLY A 18 3.87 2.99 -1.88
C GLY A 18 5.25 2.74 -2.49
N ARG A 19 5.51 1.50 -2.93
CA ARG A 19 6.74 1.17 -3.67
C ARG A 19 6.87 2.02 -4.94
N ASN A 20 5.83 2.07 -5.76
CA ASN A 20 5.83 2.88 -6.97
C ASN A 20 6.04 4.37 -6.66
N SER A 21 5.47 4.86 -5.54
CA SER A 21 5.58 6.26 -5.12
C SER A 21 7.02 6.63 -4.76
N TYR A 22 7.72 5.85 -3.93
CA TYR A 22 9.09 6.18 -3.57
C TYR A 22 10.08 5.99 -4.75
N VAL A 23 9.86 4.99 -5.61
CA VAL A 23 10.65 4.85 -6.84
C VAL A 23 10.40 6.02 -7.79
N TRP A 24 9.17 6.48 -7.89
CA TRP A 24 8.84 7.64 -8.71
C TRP A 24 9.47 8.91 -8.12
N ALA A 25 9.35 9.16 -6.81
CA ALA A 25 9.94 10.30 -6.12
C ALA A 25 11.44 10.38 -6.34
N SER A 26 12.16 9.25 -6.22
CA SER A 26 13.62 9.19 -6.44
C SER A 26 14.07 9.59 -7.84
N ARG A 27 13.18 9.51 -8.82
CA ARG A 27 13.44 9.84 -10.24
C ARG A 27 12.94 11.21 -10.66
N HIS A 28 12.20 11.91 -9.77
CA HIS A 28 11.59 13.20 -10.05
C HIS A 28 11.78 14.16 -8.87
N PRO A 29 13.06 14.51 -8.56
CA PRO A 29 13.38 15.41 -7.44
C PRO A 29 12.69 16.76 -7.61
N GLY A 30 12.36 17.41 -6.48
CA GLY A 30 11.74 18.74 -6.44
C GLY A 30 10.29 18.81 -6.95
N THR A 31 9.65 17.67 -7.24
CA THR A 31 8.28 17.67 -7.81
C THR A 31 7.20 17.53 -6.74
N LEU A 32 7.52 16.91 -5.61
CA LEU A 32 6.58 16.65 -4.53
C LEU A 32 6.69 17.70 -3.42
N SER A 33 5.54 18.13 -2.88
CA SER A 33 5.51 18.84 -1.58
C SER A 33 5.71 17.86 -0.42
N ALA A 34 5.22 16.63 -0.52
CA ALA A 34 5.46 15.56 0.45
C ALA A 34 5.16 14.18 -0.14
N LEU A 35 5.68 13.15 0.54
CA LEU A 35 5.45 11.74 0.22
C LEU A 35 4.89 11.00 1.44
N VAL A 36 3.84 10.16 1.23
CA VAL A 36 3.32 9.26 2.25
C VAL A 36 3.46 7.82 1.76
N ILE A 37 4.24 7.02 2.48
CA ILE A 37 4.50 5.61 2.19
C ILE A 37 3.78 4.78 3.23
N VAL A 38 2.79 3.97 2.80
CA VAL A 38 1.95 3.21 3.73
C VAL A 38 2.25 1.72 3.62
N ASP A 39 2.77 1.18 4.71
CA ASP A 39 3.00 -0.23 5.03
C ASP A 39 3.78 -1.01 3.97
N VAL A 40 4.87 -0.42 3.51
CA VAL A 40 5.81 -1.05 2.58
C VAL A 40 7.20 -0.41 2.67
N GLY A 41 8.22 -1.21 2.44
CA GLY A 41 9.61 -0.78 2.32
C GLY A 41 10.36 -1.57 1.24
N PRO A 42 11.66 -1.30 1.06
CA PRO A 42 12.52 -2.09 0.17
C PRO A 42 12.58 -3.57 0.52
N ASP A 43 12.63 -3.87 1.82
CA ASP A 43 12.61 -5.25 2.33
C ASP A 43 11.17 -5.62 2.71
N THR A 44 10.67 -6.70 2.13
CA THR A 44 9.32 -7.20 2.39
C THR A 44 9.38 -8.57 3.06
N GLU A 45 8.58 -8.76 4.11
CA GLU A 45 8.50 -10.03 4.81
C GLU A 45 8.05 -11.18 3.90
N ARG A 46 8.78 -12.30 4.00
CA ARG A 46 8.47 -13.51 3.25
C ARG A 46 7.08 -14.03 3.58
N ARG A 47 6.72 -14.08 4.87
CA ARG A 47 5.43 -14.60 5.34
C ARG A 47 4.25 -13.82 4.75
N GLY A 48 4.31 -12.51 4.76
CA GLY A 48 3.27 -11.65 4.20
C GLY A 48 3.17 -11.79 2.67
N ARG A 49 4.31 -11.87 1.96
CA ARG A 49 4.33 -12.13 0.52
C ARG A 49 3.68 -13.46 0.16
N GLU A 50 4.01 -14.53 0.87
CA GLU A 50 3.43 -15.85 0.64
C GLU A 50 1.91 -15.87 0.93
N ARG A 51 1.45 -15.10 1.92
CA ARG A 51 0.03 -14.93 2.22
C ARG A 51 -0.71 -14.23 1.08
N ILE A 52 -0.15 -13.14 0.56
CA ILE A 52 -0.70 -12.43 -0.62
C ILE A 52 -0.74 -13.35 -1.83
N GLN A 53 0.35 -14.04 -2.13
CA GLN A 53 0.43 -14.96 -3.27
C GLN A 53 -0.63 -16.06 -3.20
N ARG A 54 -0.81 -16.68 -2.03
CA ARG A 54 -1.87 -17.69 -1.81
C ARG A 54 -3.26 -17.12 -2.07
N PHE A 55 -3.56 -15.90 -1.59
CA PHE A 55 -4.83 -15.25 -1.85
C PHE A 55 -5.02 -14.95 -3.35
N GLN A 56 -3.97 -14.51 -4.04
CA GLN A 56 -4.01 -14.24 -5.49
C GLN A 56 -4.21 -15.50 -6.34
N GLN A 57 -3.83 -16.68 -5.83
CA GLN A 57 -4.04 -17.96 -6.54
C GLN A 57 -5.47 -18.51 -6.42
N LEU A 58 -6.29 -17.98 -5.50
CA LEU A 58 -7.69 -18.38 -5.40
C LEU A 58 -8.48 -17.97 -6.66
N PRO A 59 -9.56 -18.68 -7.03
CA PRO A 59 -10.42 -18.26 -8.14
C PRO A 59 -10.86 -16.81 -7.98
N ASP A 60 -10.83 -16.05 -9.06
CA ASP A 60 -11.16 -14.62 -9.11
C ASP A 60 -12.55 -14.34 -9.73
N GLU A 61 -13.26 -15.37 -10.07
CA GLU A 61 -14.65 -15.34 -10.54
C GLU A 61 -15.49 -16.24 -9.64
N LEU A 62 -16.48 -15.66 -8.95
CA LEU A 62 -17.33 -16.34 -7.98
C LEU A 62 -18.79 -16.11 -8.29
N ASP A 63 -19.63 -17.02 -7.82
CA ASP A 63 -21.07 -17.00 -8.11
C ASP A 63 -21.84 -15.99 -7.26
N SER A 64 -21.28 -15.56 -6.12
CA SER A 64 -21.95 -14.58 -5.26
C SER A 64 -21.01 -13.51 -4.65
N PHE A 65 -21.60 -12.38 -4.29
CA PHE A 65 -20.94 -11.32 -3.52
C PHE A 65 -20.55 -11.81 -2.12
N GLU A 66 -21.39 -12.61 -1.50
CA GLU A 66 -21.21 -13.15 -0.16
C GLU A 66 -19.99 -14.08 -0.11
N GLU A 67 -19.76 -14.86 -1.17
CA GLU A 67 -18.56 -15.70 -1.25
C GLU A 67 -17.29 -14.87 -1.34
N PHE A 68 -17.30 -13.75 -2.10
CA PHE A 68 -16.20 -12.80 -2.08
C PHE A 68 -15.98 -12.22 -0.69
N ALA A 69 -17.04 -11.78 -0.02
CA ALA A 69 -16.98 -11.20 1.30
C ALA A 69 -16.35 -12.17 2.32
N ARG A 70 -16.81 -13.44 2.32
CA ARG A 70 -16.25 -14.47 3.20
C ARG A 70 -14.76 -14.69 2.96
N ARG A 71 -14.32 -14.82 1.70
CA ARG A 71 -12.89 -15.02 1.35
C ARG A 71 -12.02 -13.85 1.76
N VAL A 72 -12.49 -12.63 1.55
CA VAL A 72 -11.75 -11.43 1.96
C VAL A 72 -11.71 -11.32 3.48
N GLN A 73 -12.79 -11.68 4.18
CA GLN A 73 -12.83 -11.72 5.64
C GLN A 73 -11.82 -12.73 6.19
N GLU A 74 -11.80 -13.95 5.66
CA GLU A 74 -10.84 -14.99 6.05
C GLU A 74 -9.38 -14.55 5.81
N TYR A 75 -9.13 -13.86 4.70
CA TYR A 75 -7.81 -13.35 4.35
C TYR A 75 -7.34 -12.19 5.21
N THR A 76 -8.24 -11.24 5.53
CA THR A 76 -7.89 -9.99 6.20
C THR A 76 -8.13 -10.02 7.71
N GLY A 77 -8.98 -10.92 8.20
CA GLY A 77 -9.44 -10.94 9.60
C GLY A 77 -10.34 -9.75 9.99
N ARG A 78 -10.83 -8.97 9.00
CA ARG A 78 -11.67 -7.77 9.23
C ARG A 78 -13.13 -8.15 9.50
N SER A 79 -13.88 -7.21 10.08
CA SER A 79 -15.32 -7.41 10.28
C SER A 79 -16.06 -7.52 8.94
N GLN A 80 -17.22 -8.18 8.96
CA GLN A 80 -18.06 -8.29 7.78
C GLN A 80 -18.46 -6.92 7.22
N GLU A 81 -18.79 -5.97 8.08
CA GLU A 81 -19.15 -4.61 7.69
C GLU A 81 -18.01 -3.90 6.92
N GLN A 82 -16.79 -3.96 7.46
CA GLN A 82 -15.60 -3.37 6.82
C GLN A 82 -15.33 -4.02 5.46
N VAL A 83 -15.46 -5.36 5.37
CA VAL A 83 -15.23 -6.09 4.12
C VAL A 83 -16.29 -5.74 3.08
N VAL A 84 -17.57 -5.77 3.43
CA VAL A 84 -18.67 -5.42 2.52
C VAL A 84 -18.56 -3.99 2.03
N GLY A 85 -18.24 -3.04 2.93
CA GLY A 85 -18.00 -1.64 2.58
C GLY A 85 -16.91 -1.46 1.52
N ALA A 86 -15.78 -2.17 1.67
CA ALA A 86 -14.66 -2.09 0.73
C ALA A 86 -14.93 -2.81 -0.60
N LEU A 87 -15.59 -3.97 -0.55
CA LEU A 87 -15.86 -4.80 -1.73
C LEU A 87 -16.76 -4.13 -2.76
N LYS A 88 -17.73 -3.32 -2.35
CA LYS A 88 -18.62 -2.54 -3.24
C LYS A 88 -17.83 -1.73 -4.30
N TYR A 89 -16.64 -1.29 -3.95
CA TYR A 89 -15.77 -0.51 -4.84
C TYR A 89 -14.75 -1.36 -5.60
N SER A 90 -14.46 -2.57 -5.12
CA SER A 90 -13.35 -3.40 -5.58
C SER A 90 -13.77 -4.51 -6.56
N ILE A 91 -15.04 -4.94 -6.52
CA ILE A 91 -15.57 -6.00 -7.39
C ILE A 91 -16.73 -5.48 -8.25
N ARG A 92 -17.06 -6.23 -9.28
CA ARG A 92 -18.21 -5.98 -10.16
C ARG A 92 -18.90 -7.29 -10.56
N GLN A 93 -20.18 -7.22 -10.85
CA GLN A 93 -20.89 -8.32 -11.49
C GLN A 93 -20.67 -8.27 -13.01
N ARG A 94 -20.48 -9.41 -13.61
CA ARG A 94 -20.33 -9.63 -15.05
C ARG A 94 -21.71 -9.89 -15.69
N SER A 95 -21.76 -9.85 -17.01
CA SER A 95 -23.00 -10.15 -17.79
C SER A 95 -23.48 -11.60 -17.64
N ASP A 96 -22.58 -12.53 -17.27
CA ASP A 96 -22.91 -13.94 -16.99
C ASP A 96 -23.37 -14.18 -15.53
N GLY A 97 -23.58 -13.10 -14.75
CA GLY A 97 -24.02 -13.14 -13.36
C GLY A 97 -22.90 -13.36 -12.34
N LYS A 98 -21.71 -13.77 -12.75
CA LYS A 98 -20.57 -13.98 -11.84
C LYS A 98 -19.98 -12.66 -11.37
N TRP A 99 -19.39 -12.69 -10.19
CA TRP A 99 -18.63 -11.57 -9.62
C TRP A 99 -17.15 -11.70 -9.92
N THR A 100 -16.44 -10.58 -10.13
CA THR A 100 -15.00 -10.56 -10.37
C THR A 100 -14.39 -9.25 -9.87
N TRP A 101 -13.07 -9.25 -9.66
CA TRP A 101 -12.32 -8.05 -9.32
C TRP A 101 -12.34 -7.02 -10.45
N LYS A 102 -12.31 -5.73 -10.09
CA LYS A 102 -12.18 -4.62 -11.05
C LYS A 102 -10.76 -4.40 -11.55
N TYR A 103 -9.74 -4.85 -10.80
CA TYR A 103 -8.34 -4.68 -11.20
C TYR A 103 -7.98 -5.57 -12.40
N ASP A 104 -6.90 -5.21 -13.08
CA ASP A 104 -6.39 -5.97 -14.23
C ASP A 104 -5.90 -7.36 -13.78
N LYS A 105 -6.41 -8.41 -14.41
CA LYS A 105 -6.08 -9.81 -14.10
C LYS A 105 -4.59 -10.14 -14.32
N THR A 106 -3.85 -9.36 -15.10
CA THR A 106 -2.39 -9.53 -15.29
C THR A 106 -1.64 -9.49 -13.96
N ILE A 107 -2.19 -8.83 -12.93
CA ILE A 107 -1.61 -8.81 -11.58
C ILE A 107 -1.53 -10.23 -10.95
N ARG A 108 -2.34 -11.16 -11.42
CA ARG A 108 -2.44 -12.55 -10.93
C ARG A 108 -1.66 -13.54 -11.82
N THR A 109 -0.96 -13.07 -12.85
CA THR A 109 -0.21 -13.94 -13.76
C THR A 109 0.88 -14.68 -12.98
N PRO A 110 0.92 -16.03 -13.03
CA PRO A 110 1.97 -16.81 -12.39
C PRO A 110 3.35 -16.38 -12.86
N GLY A 111 4.30 -16.25 -11.93
CA GLY A 111 5.68 -15.86 -12.24
C GLY A 111 5.86 -14.36 -12.51
N ARG A 112 4.80 -13.55 -12.49
CA ARG A 112 4.95 -12.09 -12.54
C ARG A 112 5.75 -11.62 -11.33
N ARG A 113 6.78 -10.83 -11.58
CA ARG A 113 7.51 -10.14 -10.51
C ARG A 113 6.79 -8.83 -10.17
N ASP A 114 6.70 -8.53 -8.89
CA ASP A 114 6.16 -7.25 -8.41
C ASP A 114 7.08 -6.08 -8.79
N SER A 115 8.35 -6.35 -9.00
CA SER A 115 9.36 -5.39 -9.43
C SER A 115 10.54 -6.15 -10.04
N ASP A 116 11.17 -5.58 -11.07
CA ASP A 116 12.47 -6.04 -11.59
C ASP A 116 13.66 -5.47 -10.80
N MET A 117 13.38 -4.58 -9.82
CA MET A 117 14.40 -3.97 -8.97
C MET A 117 14.77 -4.89 -7.81
N THR A 118 16.07 -4.96 -7.51
CA THR A 118 16.55 -5.64 -6.29
C THR A 118 16.27 -4.79 -5.04
N PRO A 119 16.30 -5.39 -3.83
CA PRO A 119 16.20 -4.62 -2.58
C PRO A 119 17.23 -3.49 -2.48
N GLU A 120 18.47 -3.72 -2.92
CA GLU A 120 19.56 -2.73 -2.91
C GLU A 120 19.19 -1.52 -3.79
N GLN A 121 18.69 -1.78 -5.00
CA GLN A 121 18.23 -0.72 -5.89
C GLN A 121 17.03 0.05 -5.31
N MET A 122 16.15 -0.63 -4.58
CA MET A 122 15.05 0.04 -3.88
C MET A 122 15.56 0.92 -2.72
N TRP A 123 16.57 0.47 -1.97
CA TRP A 123 17.22 1.28 -0.94
C TRP A 123 17.92 2.50 -1.52
N GLU A 124 18.57 2.39 -2.69
CA GLU A 124 19.10 3.55 -3.40
C GLU A 124 18.01 4.56 -3.77
N CYS A 125 16.82 4.10 -4.19
CA CYS A 125 15.69 4.98 -4.43
C CYS A 125 15.23 5.71 -3.16
N VAL A 126 15.14 4.99 -2.05
CA VAL A 126 14.78 5.59 -0.74
C VAL A 126 15.77 6.68 -0.33
N GLY A 127 17.07 6.45 -0.52
CA GLY A 127 18.11 7.45 -0.21
C GLY A 127 18.12 8.70 -1.11
N ARG A 128 17.39 8.68 -2.23
CA ARG A 128 17.26 9.82 -3.15
C ARG A 128 15.98 10.63 -2.97
N ILE A 129 15.16 10.29 -1.98
CA ILE A 129 13.95 11.06 -1.66
C ILE A 129 14.36 12.41 -1.05
N ASP A 130 13.89 13.49 -1.66
CA ASP A 130 14.28 14.87 -1.34
C ASP A 130 13.15 15.73 -0.76
N CYS A 131 11.98 15.13 -0.49
CA CYS A 131 10.83 15.84 0.07
C CYS A 131 10.47 15.30 1.47
N PRO A 132 9.73 16.09 2.28
CA PRO A 132 9.17 15.65 3.55
C PRO A 132 8.40 14.34 3.37
N THR A 133 8.75 13.33 4.16
CA THR A 133 8.20 11.98 4.00
C THR A 133 7.61 11.46 5.30
N LEU A 134 6.40 10.89 5.20
CA LEU A 134 5.76 10.11 6.26
C LEU A 134 5.77 8.64 5.86
N VAL A 135 6.34 7.79 6.72
CA VAL A 135 6.26 6.34 6.60
C VAL A 135 5.30 5.81 7.68
N VAL A 136 4.22 5.18 7.25
CA VAL A 136 3.19 4.64 8.15
C VAL A 136 3.25 3.11 8.15
N ARG A 137 3.22 2.51 9.32
CA ARG A 137 3.19 1.06 9.53
C ARG A 137 2.00 0.65 10.39
N GLY A 138 1.35 -0.46 10.08
CA GLY A 138 0.43 -1.12 11.00
C GLY A 138 1.20 -1.94 12.06
N ASP A 139 0.86 -1.83 13.33
CA ASP A 139 1.55 -2.56 14.41
C ASP A 139 1.51 -4.08 14.24
N ARG A 140 0.46 -4.60 13.59
CA ARG A 140 0.27 -6.02 13.26
C ARG A 140 0.62 -6.39 11.82
N SER A 141 1.31 -5.49 11.07
CA SER A 141 1.71 -5.79 9.71
C SER A 141 2.67 -7.00 9.65
N ASP A 142 2.36 -7.95 8.78
CA ASP A 142 3.20 -9.10 8.46
C ASP A 142 4.01 -8.93 7.16
N ILE A 143 3.97 -7.72 6.59
CA ILE A 143 4.65 -7.35 5.32
C ILE A 143 5.79 -6.38 5.56
N PHE A 144 5.60 -5.42 6.46
CA PHE A 144 6.52 -4.32 6.70
C PHE A 144 7.02 -4.36 8.15
N ARG A 145 8.31 -4.56 8.34
CA ARG A 145 8.96 -4.65 9.66
C ARG A 145 9.27 -3.28 10.24
N GLU A 146 9.32 -3.24 11.56
CA GLU A 146 9.75 -2.07 12.30
C GLU A 146 11.22 -1.72 12.01
N GLU A 147 12.10 -2.71 11.88
CA GLU A 147 13.51 -2.52 11.54
C GLU A 147 13.66 -1.87 10.14
N THR A 148 12.87 -2.31 9.17
CA THR A 148 12.86 -1.70 7.83
C THR A 148 12.36 -0.26 7.89
N MET A 149 11.32 0.02 8.69
CA MET A 149 10.82 1.37 8.91
C MET A 149 11.87 2.27 9.58
N GLY A 150 12.56 1.75 10.61
CA GLY A 150 13.65 2.45 11.28
C GLY A 150 14.78 2.82 10.31
N ARG A 151 15.21 1.87 9.48
CA ARG A 151 16.21 2.12 8.44
C ARG A 151 15.75 3.14 7.40
N MET A 152 14.47 3.14 7.01
CA MET A 152 13.92 4.17 6.11
C MET A 152 13.99 5.56 6.76
N ARG A 153 13.65 5.66 8.05
CA ARG A 153 13.77 6.91 8.82
C ARG A 153 15.19 7.46 8.85
N GLU A 154 16.19 6.59 8.97
CA GLU A 154 17.60 6.97 8.97
C GLU A 154 18.12 7.32 7.57
N THR A 155 17.54 6.75 6.52
CA THR A 155 18.00 6.89 5.14
C THR A 155 17.40 8.12 4.44
N ILE A 156 16.15 8.47 4.73
CA ILE A 156 15.44 9.61 4.12
C ILE A 156 15.75 10.87 4.94
N ALA A 157 16.24 11.91 4.28
CA ALA A 157 16.73 13.13 4.94
C ALA A 157 15.69 13.84 5.83
N ASP A 158 14.44 13.92 5.40
CA ASP A 158 13.32 14.47 6.18
C ASP A 158 12.20 13.41 6.28
N CYS A 159 12.27 12.59 7.32
CA CYS A 159 11.37 11.45 7.51
C CYS A 159 10.76 11.41 8.91
N VAL A 160 9.44 11.29 8.95
CA VAL A 160 8.67 10.94 10.15
C VAL A 160 8.11 9.53 9.97
N THR A 161 8.13 8.75 11.04
CA THR A 161 7.55 7.40 11.06
C THR A 161 6.43 7.30 12.08
N VAL A 162 5.33 6.64 11.72
CA VAL A 162 4.19 6.41 12.62
C VAL A 162 3.80 4.93 12.57
N THR A 163 3.66 4.31 13.74
CA THR A 163 3.05 2.99 13.87
C THR A 163 1.62 3.14 14.36
N VAL A 164 0.66 2.68 13.56
CA VAL A 164 -0.77 2.76 13.85
C VAL A 164 -1.22 1.53 14.61
N ALA A 165 -1.74 1.74 15.81
CA ALA A 165 -2.16 0.67 16.71
C ALA A 165 -3.38 -0.10 16.18
N GLY A 166 -3.40 -1.42 16.39
CA GLY A 166 -4.49 -2.28 15.98
C GLY A 166 -4.64 -2.49 14.47
N ALA A 167 -3.70 -1.97 13.66
CA ALA A 167 -3.75 -2.06 12.21
C ALA A 167 -2.82 -3.14 11.67
N GLY A 168 -3.29 -3.90 10.68
CA GLY A 168 -2.48 -4.79 9.86
C GLY A 168 -1.99 -4.09 8.59
N HIS A 169 -1.82 -4.86 7.51
CA HIS A 169 -1.38 -4.31 6.22
C HIS A 169 -2.32 -3.24 5.63
N LEU A 170 -3.60 -3.30 5.89
CA LEU A 170 -4.60 -2.33 5.41
C LEU A 170 -4.79 -1.18 6.40
N VAL A 171 -3.71 -0.47 6.75
CA VAL A 171 -3.64 0.51 7.83
C VAL A 171 -4.79 1.52 7.81
N GLN A 172 -5.04 2.15 6.66
CA GLN A 172 -6.09 3.16 6.47
C GLN A 172 -7.51 2.60 6.62
N GLY A 173 -7.67 1.31 6.47
CA GLY A 173 -8.96 0.63 6.62
C GLY A 173 -9.16 0.00 7.99
N ASP A 174 -8.09 -0.32 8.70
CA ASP A 174 -8.14 -0.97 10.02
C ASP A 174 -8.26 0.07 11.15
N ASN A 175 -7.53 1.18 11.04
CA ASN A 175 -7.63 2.31 11.98
C ASN A 175 -7.54 3.65 11.21
N PRO A 176 -8.66 4.09 10.61
CA PRO A 176 -8.71 5.33 9.83
C PRO A 176 -8.46 6.58 10.66
N VAL A 177 -8.79 6.58 11.96
CA VAL A 177 -8.66 7.76 12.83
C VAL A 177 -7.19 8.11 13.01
N ASP A 178 -6.38 7.17 13.50
CA ASP A 178 -4.96 7.42 13.74
C ASP A 178 -4.19 7.60 12.43
N PHE A 179 -4.60 6.89 11.36
CA PHE A 179 -4.02 7.07 10.04
C PHE A 179 -4.24 8.50 9.51
N VAL A 180 -5.47 9.01 9.60
CA VAL A 180 -5.80 10.37 9.15
C VAL A 180 -5.06 11.42 9.99
N ALA A 181 -4.99 11.25 11.30
CA ALA A 181 -4.24 12.15 12.19
C ALA A 181 -2.76 12.24 11.77
N ALA A 182 -2.10 11.10 11.53
CA ALA A 182 -0.70 11.09 11.09
C ALA A 182 -0.50 11.81 9.75
N VAL A 183 -1.43 11.67 8.81
CA VAL A 183 -1.38 12.37 7.51
C VAL A 183 -1.61 13.87 7.68
N GLN A 184 -2.57 14.27 8.54
CA GLN A 184 -2.84 15.69 8.83
C GLN A 184 -1.62 16.38 9.45
N ASP A 185 -0.91 15.72 10.36
CA ASP A 185 0.31 16.27 10.96
C ASP A 185 1.40 16.53 9.89
N LEU A 186 1.56 15.65 8.90
CA LEU A 186 2.46 15.92 7.77
C LEU A 186 1.96 17.10 6.95
N LEU A 187 0.65 17.17 6.64
CA LEU A 187 0.10 18.27 5.83
C LEU A 187 0.29 19.63 6.51
N HIS A 188 0.08 19.74 7.82
CA HIS A 188 0.34 20.97 8.59
C HIS A 188 1.82 21.38 8.62
N ARG A 189 2.76 20.45 8.36
CA ARG A 189 4.19 20.76 8.25
C ARG A 189 4.57 21.35 6.88
N VAL A 190 3.84 21.02 5.85
CA VAL A 190 4.21 21.35 4.46
C VAL A 190 3.35 22.45 3.85
N TYR A 191 2.22 22.78 4.49
CA TYR A 191 1.29 23.85 4.12
C TYR A 191 0.99 24.77 5.32
#